data_c8eefba23e433a6c26a83ee5d48263e0
#
_entry.id   c8eefba23e433a6c26a83ee5d48263e0
#
_cell.length_a   1.000
_cell.length_b   1.000
_cell.length_c   1.000
_cell.angle_alpha   90.00
_cell.angle_beta   90.00
_cell.angle_gamma   90.00
#
_symmetry.space_group_name_H-M   'P 1'
#
loop_
_entity.id
_entity.type
_entity.pdbx_description
1 polymer ?
#
loop_
_entity_poly.entity_id
_entity_poly.type
_entity_poly.pdbx_seq_one_letter_code
_entity_poly.pdbx_strand_id
1 'polypeptide(L)'
;QNKVQAGLTIDRPTGQTWQNIQYGAFVQLQDIGVIKNLSVGNYQANFGQGLVIGSPFKMGKSRWISSGINAREGVRKFTSVGDDYRAFHGVGTTMQFGWAEVSAMYSIDQQKDTSWHHLLGVNATGKWNKLKVGITAIENIEAHNDQTTTKAVVGLNARYNFGKIDLWGEMAVTQGNRWGLGGIVGADFTPISDVYLLALYRYYSPSFDNPYAYAFSEKTKLNDENGFYLGLDIRTVSKWRFSGYIDAFREGYDAILQADFIPNNTYEMNWRVRARQQVHKNTY
;
A
#
# COMPACT_ATOMS: atom_id res chain seq x y z
N GLN A 1 -27.63 -0.58 4.72
CA GLN A 1 -26.62 -0.63 3.64
C GLN A 1 -27.04 -1.69 2.62
N ASN A 2 -26.85 -1.43 1.33
CA ASN A 2 -27.17 -2.40 0.29
C ASN A 2 -26.21 -3.58 0.41
N LYS A 3 -26.76 -4.78 0.62
CA LYS A 3 -25.97 -6.02 0.72
C LYS A 3 -25.34 -6.44 -0.60
N VAL A 4 -25.89 -5.95 -1.71
CA VAL A 4 -25.41 -6.23 -3.07
C VAL A 4 -25.12 -4.90 -3.77
N GLN A 5 -23.98 -4.80 -4.40
CA GLN A 5 -23.58 -3.65 -5.19
C GLN A 5 -22.96 -4.14 -6.51
N ALA A 6 -23.27 -3.49 -7.61
CA ALA A 6 -22.66 -3.75 -8.90
C ALA A 6 -22.25 -2.41 -9.52
N GLY A 7 -21.23 -2.42 -10.34
CA GLY A 7 -20.77 -1.25 -11.05
C GLY A 7 -20.05 -1.62 -12.35
N LEU A 8 -20.19 -0.73 -13.33
CA LEU A 8 -19.50 -0.77 -14.60
C LEU A 8 -18.88 0.60 -14.84
N THR A 9 -17.64 0.62 -15.21
CA THR A 9 -16.94 1.83 -15.65
C THR A 9 -16.39 1.58 -17.04
N ILE A 10 -16.62 2.52 -17.92
CA ILE A 10 -16.08 2.52 -19.29
C ILE A 10 -15.35 3.85 -19.45
N ASP A 11 -14.09 3.80 -19.82
CA ASP A 11 -13.28 4.96 -20.07
C ASP A 11 -12.58 4.86 -21.43
N ARG A 12 -12.43 6.00 -22.06
CA ARG A 12 -11.65 6.14 -23.28
C ARG A 12 -10.58 7.21 -23.04
N PRO A 13 -9.30 6.82 -22.94
CA PRO A 13 -8.23 7.79 -22.75
C PRO A 13 -8.25 8.86 -23.85
N THR A 14 -8.00 10.09 -23.46
CA THR A 14 -8.01 11.24 -24.38
C THR A 14 -7.03 11.02 -25.55
N GLY A 15 -7.51 11.21 -26.78
CA GLY A 15 -6.72 11.02 -27.99
C GLY A 15 -6.66 9.57 -28.52
N GLN A 16 -7.28 8.63 -27.84
CA GLN A 16 -7.35 7.23 -28.26
C GLN A 16 -8.59 6.94 -29.12
N THR A 17 -8.51 5.90 -29.96
CA THR A 17 -9.63 5.42 -30.76
C THR A 17 -10.62 4.61 -29.91
N TRP A 18 -11.83 4.39 -30.42
CA TRP A 18 -12.85 3.55 -29.76
C TRP A 18 -12.42 2.08 -29.56
N GLN A 19 -11.38 1.63 -30.25
CA GLN A 19 -10.81 0.28 -30.09
C GLN A 19 -9.98 0.14 -28.80
N ASN A 20 -9.57 1.24 -28.19
CA ASN A 20 -8.76 1.27 -26.98
C ASN A 20 -9.58 1.64 -25.73
N ILE A 21 -10.85 1.22 -25.69
CA ILE A 21 -11.71 1.41 -24.54
C ILE A 21 -11.21 0.53 -23.40
N GLN A 22 -11.07 1.16 -22.22
CA GLN A 22 -10.83 0.47 -20.96
C GLN A 22 -12.17 0.26 -20.25
N TYR A 23 -12.37 -0.90 -19.68
CA TYR A 23 -13.58 -1.21 -18.91
C TYR A 23 -13.24 -1.91 -17.60
N GLY A 24 -14.04 -1.66 -16.61
CA GLY A 24 -13.97 -2.31 -15.31
C GLY A 24 -15.37 -2.59 -14.79
N ALA A 25 -15.60 -3.80 -14.33
CA ALA A 25 -16.89 -4.19 -13.76
C ALA A 25 -16.69 -4.96 -12.46
N PHE A 26 -17.62 -4.82 -11.54
CA PHE A 26 -17.63 -5.60 -10.31
C PHE A 26 -19.06 -5.94 -9.86
N VAL A 27 -19.17 -7.04 -9.14
CA VAL A 27 -20.30 -7.36 -8.26
C VAL A 27 -19.73 -7.58 -6.87
N GLN A 28 -20.31 -6.93 -5.86
CA GLN A 28 -19.89 -7.06 -4.47
C GLN A 28 -21.08 -7.47 -3.61
N LEU A 29 -20.86 -8.48 -2.77
CA LEU A 29 -21.75 -8.88 -1.67
C LEU A 29 -21.12 -8.45 -0.34
N GLN A 30 -21.92 -7.92 0.58
CA GLN A 30 -21.43 -7.44 1.88
C GLN A 30 -22.33 -7.92 3.01
N ASP A 31 -21.71 -8.27 4.15
CA ASP A 31 -22.39 -8.58 5.42
C ASP A 31 -23.44 -9.67 5.28
N ILE A 32 -23.07 -10.82 4.67
CA ILE A 32 -23.91 -12.00 4.51
C ILE A 32 -23.33 -13.15 5.33
N GLY A 33 -23.90 -13.41 6.48
CA GLY A 33 -23.39 -14.42 7.41
C GLY A 33 -21.96 -14.13 7.83
N VAL A 34 -21.06 -15.07 7.61
CA VAL A 34 -19.62 -14.88 7.89
C VAL A 34 -18.89 -14.08 6.80
N ILE A 35 -19.51 -13.88 5.65
CA ILE A 35 -18.93 -13.15 4.53
C ILE A 35 -19.07 -11.65 4.81
N LYS A 36 -17.97 -11.00 5.19
CA LYS A 36 -17.89 -9.57 5.36
C LYS A 36 -17.88 -8.85 4.02
N ASN A 37 -17.20 -9.43 3.04
CA ASN A 37 -17.09 -8.91 1.69
C ASN A 37 -16.74 -10.04 0.71
N LEU A 38 -17.43 -10.09 -0.42
CA LEU A 38 -17.09 -10.90 -1.59
C LEU A 38 -17.20 -10.01 -2.82
N SER A 39 -16.10 -9.87 -3.54
CA SER A 39 -16.00 -9.08 -4.77
C SER A 39 -15.65 -9.99 -5.95
N VAL A 40 -16.42 -9.90 -7.02
CA VAL A 40 -16.20 -10.61 -8.30
C VAL A 40 -16.04 -9.55 -9.40
N GLY A 41 -15.07 -9.74 -10.27
CA GLY A 41 -14.65 -8.77 -11.29
C GLY A 41 -13.49 -7.92 -10.80
N ASN A 42 -13.59 -6.60 -10.90
CA ASN A 42 -12.52 -5.70 -10.48
C ASN A 42 -12.53 -5.50 -8.98
N TYR A 43 -11.40 -5.76 -8.34
CA TYR A 43 -11.24 -5.51 -6.91
C TYR A 43 -9.81 -5.04 -6.57
N GLN A 44 -9.63 -4.52 -5.37
CA GLN A 44 -8.34 -4.24 -4.74
C GLN A 44 -8.22 -5.01 -3.43
N ALA A 45 -6.98 -5.32 -3.09
CA ALA A 45 -6.63 -5.92 -1.80
C ALA A 45 -5.47 -5.13 -1.18
N ASN A 46 -5.52 -4.96 0.13
CA ASN A 46 -4.44 -4.35 0.89
C ASN A 46 -4.40 -4.97 2.29
N PHE A 47 -3.22 -5.38 2.74
CA PHE A 47 -3.01 -5.94 4.07
C PHE A 47 -1.72 -5.38 4.68
N GLY A 48 -1.72 -5.22 6.01
CA GLY A 48 -0.59 -4.68 6.73
C GLY A 48 -0.17 -3.29 6.24
N GLN A 49 1.12 -3.09 6.07
CA GLN A 49 1.70 -1.88 5.49
C GLN A 49 1.88 -1.97 3.97
N GLY A 50 1.47 -3.09 3.38
CA GLY A 50 1.50 -3.33 1.94
C GLY A 50 2.84 -3.83 1.41
N LEU A 51 3.64 -4.53 2.22
CA LEU A 51 4.85 -5.20 1.74
C LEU A 51 4.54 -6.45 0.92
N VAL A 52 3.49 -7.19 1.27
CA VAL A 52 3.06 -8.37 0.50
C VAL A 52 2.09 -7.97 -0.60
N ILE A 53 1.03 -7.26 -0.24
CA ILE A 53 0.04 -6.76 -1.18
C ILE A 53 -0.52 -5.44 -0.69
N GLY A 54 -0.43 -4.42 -1.51
CA GLY A 54 -0.87 -3.07 -1.21
C GLY A 54 -1.70 -2.45 -2.33
N SER A 55 -2.39 -1.38 -2.00
CA SER A 55 -3.10 -0.58 -2.99
C SER A 55 -2.16 0.44 -3.61
N PRO A 56 -2.10 0.57 -4.95
CA PRO A 56 -1.26 1.56 -5.63
C PRO A 56 -1.68 3.01 -5.31
N PHE A 57 -2.90 3.19 -4.83
CA PHE A 57 -3.39 4.50 -4.41
C PHE A 57 -2.83 4.89 -3.03
N LYS A 58 -1.51 5.01 -2.95
CA LYS A 58 -0.84 5.67 -1.83
C LYS A 58 -0.42 7.04 -2.30
N MET A 59 -0.95 8.06 -1.67
CA MET A 59 -0.34 9.38 -1.77
C MET A 59 1.02 9.26 -1.10
N GLY A 60 2.08 9.33 -1.87
CA GLY A 60 3.46 9.35 -1.37
C GLY A 60 3.66 10.44 -0.32
N LYS A 61 4.87 10.86 -0.08
CA LYS A 61 5.19 11.98 0.81
C LYS A 61 4.35 13.21 0.46
N SER A 62 3.18 13.33 1.03
CA SER A 62 2.22 14.41 0.81
C SER A 62 2.13 15.28 2.04
N ARG A 63 1.47 16.43 1.90
CA ARG A 63 1.10 17.27 3.04
C ARG A 63 0.27 16.55 4.12
N TRP A 64 -0.23 15.36 3.82
CA TRP A 64 -0.97 14.50 4.74
C TRP A 64 -0.04 13.37 5.20
N ILE A 65 0.74 13.63 6.22
CA ILE A 65 1.78 12.73 6.73
C ILE A 65 1.23 11.34 7.06
N SER A 66 -0.01 11.25 7.56
CA SER A 66 -0.67 10.00 7.92
C SER A 66 -1.33 9.25 6.77
N SER A 67 -1.49 9.86 5.59
CA SER A 67 -2.33 9.31 4.52
C SER A 67 -1.75 8.08 3.84
N GLY A 68 -0.42 7.95 3.81
CA GLY A 68 0.26 6.82 3.19
C GLY A 68 0.37 5.56 4.06
N ILE A 69 0.05 5.66 5.36
CA ILE A 69 0.35 4.63 6.36
C ILE A 69 -0.90 3.90 6.84
N ASN A 70 -2.05 4.55 6.80
CA ASN A 70 -3.33 4.01 7.27
C ASN A 70 -4.26 3.64 6.12
N ALA A 71 -3.79 2.81 5.18
CA ALA A 71 -4.64 2.30 4.11
C ALA A 71 -5.70 1.35 4.68
N ARG A 72 -6.91 1.38 4.10
CA ARG A 72 -7.97 0.44 4.46
C ARG A 72 -7.55 -0.97 4.08
N GLU A 73 -7.53 -1.87 5.06
CA GLU A 73 -7.23 -3.28 4.84
C GLU A 73 -8.44 -4.07 4.34
N GLY A 74 -8.14 -5.22 3.73
CA GLY A 74 -9.11 -6.17 3.20
C GLY A 74 -9.28 -6.11 1.69
N VAL A 75 -10.14 -6.97 1.21
CA VAL A 75 -10.59 -7.00 -0.19
C VAL A 75 -11.74 -6.01 -0.36
N ARG A 76 -11.76 -5.27 -1.46
CA ARG A 76 -12.82 -4.30 -1.76
C ARG A 76 -13.02 -4.16 -3.26
N LYS A 77 -14.25 -3.82 -3.66
CA LYS A 77 -14.58 -3.46 -5.03
C LYS A 77 -13.70 -2.31 -5.54
N PHE A 78 -13.44 -2.31 -6.81
CA PHE A 78 -12.73 -1.24 -7.48
C PHE A 78 -13.41 -0.89 -8.80
N THR A 79 -13.52 0.41 -9.10
CA THR A 79 -14.28 0.90 -10.27
C THR A 79 -13.45 1.70 -11.24
N SER A 80 -12.29 2.24 -10.82
CA SER A 80 -11.47 3.03 -11.73
C SER A 80 -10.78 2.14 -12.74
N VAL A 81 -10.67 2.63 -13.95
CA VAL A 81 -9.95 2.01 -15.06
C VAL A 81 -8.84 2.97 -15.50
N GLY A 82 -7.70 2.44 -15.91
CA GLY A 82 -6.54 3.21 -16.31
C GLY A 82 -5.24 2.53 -15.91
N ASP A 83 -4.17 2.85 -16.62
CA ASP A 83 -2.85 2.22 -16.40
C ASP A 83 -2.26 2.54 -15.01
N ASP A 84 -2.67 3.66 -14.39
CA ASP A 84 -2.22 4.10 -13.07
C ASP A 84 -2.90 3.38 -11.90
N TYR A 85 -3.97 2.64 -12.17
CA TYR A 85 -4.77 1.97 -11.16
C TYR A 85 -4.70 0.46 -11.35
N ARG A 86 -3.93 -0.21 -10.48
CA ARG A 86 -3.91 -1.68 -10.48
C ARG A 86 -5.17 -2.21 -9.80
N ALA A 87 -6.13 -2.62 -10.62
CA ALA A 87 -7.21 -3.48 -10.20
C ALA A 87 -6.79 -4.95 -10.37
N PHE A 88 -7.20 -5.80 -9.46
CA PHE A 88 -7.19 -7.24 -9.66
C PHE A 88 -8.47 -7.65 -10.40
N HIS A 89 -8.36 -8.58 -11.33
CA HIS A 89 -9.49 -9.11 -12.10
C HIS A 89 -9.74 -10.55 -11.69
N GLY A 90 -10.85 -10.84 -11.03
CA GLY A 90 -11.16 -12.18 -10.56
C GLY A 90 -12.09 -12.21 -9.38
N VAL A 91 -11.70 -12.89 -8.30
CA VAL A 91 -12.52 -13.01 -7.10
C VAL A 91 -11.70 -12.80 -5.84
N GLY A 92 -12.24 -12.02 -4.92
CA GLY A 92 -11.64 -11.82 -3.61
C GLY A 92 -12.70 -11.76 -2.53
N THR A 93 -12.44 -12.39 -1.38
CA THR A 93 -13.36 -12.44 -0.25
C THR A 93 -12.66 -12.14 1.06
N THR A 94 -13.39 -11.58 2.01
CA THR A 94 -13.02 -11.46 3.42
C THR A 94 -14.13 -12.04 4.27
N MET A 95 -13.80 -12.98 5.13
CA MET A 95 -14.68 -13.65 6.06
C MET A 95 -14.33 -13.28 7.49
N GLN A 96 -15.34 -13.11 8.35
CA GLN A 96 -15.18 -12.76 9.76
C GLN A 96 -15.57 -13.93 10.65
N PHE A 97 -14.67 -14.34 11.53
CA PHE A 97 -14.85 -15.41 12.50
C PHE A 97 -14.54 -14.88 13.92
N GLY A 98 -15.50 -14.15 14.52
CA GLY A 98 -15.29 -13.54 15.83
C GLY A 98 -14.09 -12.58 15.83
N TRP A 99 -13.01 -12.97 16.53
CA TRP A 99 -11.76 -12.19 16.62
C TRP A 99 -10.84 -12.30 15.39
N ALA A 100 -11.13 -13.23 14.46
CA ALA A 100 -10.32 -13.49 13.30
C ALA A 100 -11.00 -13.07 12.00
N GLU A 101 -10.24 -12.49 11.08
CA GLU A 101 -10.62 -12.23 9.70
C GLU A 101 -9.73 -13.07 8.77
N VAL A 102 -10.33 -13.74 7.81
CA VAL A 102 -9.60 -14.51 6.78
C VAL A 102 -10.01 -13.97 5.42
N SER A 103 -9.03 -13.64 4.60
CA SER A 103 -9.26 -13.23 3.21
C SER A 103 -8.58 -14.20 2.26
N ALA A 104 -9.24 -14.46 1.14
CA ALA A 104 -8.70 -15.20 0.03
C ALA A 104 -8.96 -14.44 -1.27
N MET A 105 -8.02 -14.55 -2.21
CA MET A 105 -8.12 -13.85 -3.49
C MET A 105 -7.48 -14.66 -4.61
N TYR A 106 -8.06 -14.53 -5.78
CA TYR A 106 -7.51 -15.01 -7.03
C TYR A 106 -7.71 -13.93 -8.09
N SER A 107 -6.66 -13.65 -8.85
CA SER A 107 -6.68 -12.73 -9.97
C SER A 107 -6.02 -13.34 -11.17
N ILE A 108 -6.54 -13.03 -12.33
CA ILE A 108 -5.95 -13.38 -13.63
C ILE A 108 -5.86 -12.11 -14.47
N ASP A 109 -4.73 -11.90 -15.09
CA ASP A 109 -4.48 -10.77 -15.98
C ASP A 109 -3.63 -11.18 -17.15
N GLN A 110 -3.91 -10.63 -18.33
CA GLN A 110 -3.11 -10.83 -19.53
C GLN A 110 -2.33 -9.55 -19.82
N GLN A 111 -1.02 -9.67 -19.82
CA GLN A 111 -0.13 -8.57 -20.17
C GLN A 111 -0.07 -8.34 -21.69
N LYS A 112 0.43 -7.16 -22.07
CA LYS A 112 0.57 -6.75 -23.48
C LYS A 112 1.48 -7.68 -24.32
N ASP A 113 2.39 -8.39 -23.65
CA ASP A 113 3.31 -9.37 -24.25
C ASP A 113 2.70 -10.77 -24.39
N THR A 114 1.38 -10.91 -24.21
CA THR A 114 0.63 -12.17 -24.22
C THR A 114 0.91 -13.11 -23.05
N SER A 115 1.69 -12.70 -22.06
CA SER A 115 1.86 -13.49 -20.84
C SER A 115 0.61 -13.45 -19.96
N TRP A 116 0.32 -14.58 -19.31
CA TRP A 116 -0.76 -14.70 -18.32
C TRP A 116 -0.18 -14.63 -16.91
N HIS A 117 -0.74 -13.74 -16.11
CA HIS A 117 -0.39 -13.58 -14.71
C HIS A 117 -1.54 -14.07 -13.83
N HIS A 118 -1.26 -15.08 -13.03
CA HIS A 118 -2.18 -15.58 -12.01
C HIS A 118 -1.67 -15.19 -10.64
N LEU A 119 -2.49 -14.53 -9.85
CA LEU A 119 -2.19 -14.18 -8.47
C LEU A 119 -3.12 -14.93 -7.54
N LEU A 120 -2.55 -15.75 -6.69
CA LEU A 120 -3.22 -16.38 -5.56
C LEU A 120 -2.80 -15.66 -4.28
N GLY A 121 -3.74 -15.39 -3.37
CA GLY A 121 -3.40 -14.72 -2.13
C GLY A 121 -4.32 -15.13 -0.99
N VAL A 122 -3.73 -15.19 0.19
CA VAL A 122 -4.44 -15.43 1.45
C VAL A 122 -3.93 -14.47 2.52
N ASN A 123 -4.84 -14.04 3.39
CA ASN A 123 -4.50 -13.28 4.59
C ASN A 123 -5.30 -13.83 5.75
N ALA A 124 -4.67 -13.96 6.91
CA ALA A 124 -5.34 -14.23 8.18
C ALA A 124 -4.93 -13.16 9.18
N THR A 125 -5.91 -12.50 9.80
CA THR A 125 -5.68 -11.42 10.77
C THR A 125 -6.46 -11.70 12.04
N GLY A 126 -5.78 -11.70 13.16
CA GLY A 126 -6.37 -11.76 14.50
C GLY A 126 -6.40 -10.39 15.15
N LYS A 127 -7.49 -10.12 15.89
CA LYS A 127 -7.71 -8.87 16.63
C LYS A 127 -8.06 -9.17 18.08
N TRP A 128 -7.21 -8.71 19.01
CA TRP A 128 -7.37 -8.91 20.46
C TRP A 128 -7.22 -7.56 21.15
N ASN A 129 -8.33 -6.97 21.57
CA ASN A 129 -8.34 -5.68 22.25
C ASN A 129 -7.48 -4.62 21.52
N LYS A 130 -6.23 -4.42 21.97
CA LYS A 130 -5.29 -3.41 21.44
C LYS A 130 -4.30 -3.96 20.44
N LEU A 131 -4.24 -5.29 20.29
CA LEU A 131 -3.29 -5.98 19.41
C LEU A 131 -4.00 -6.50 18.17
N LYS A 132 -3.39 -6.25 17.04
CA LYS A 132 -3.73 -6.84 15.75
C LYS A 132 -2.48 -7.50 15.17
N VAL A 133 -2.60 -8.75 14.74
CA VAL A 133 -1.52 -9.49 14.07
C VAL A 133 -2.09 -10.12 12.82
N GLY A 134 -1.37 -10.03 11.72
CA GLY A 134 -1.76 -10.61 10.44
C GLY A 134 -0.61 -11.33 9.77
N ILE A 135 -0.94 -12.37 9.04
CA ILE A 135 -0.04 -13.05 8.11
C ILE A 135 -0.66 -12.99 6.71
N THR A 136 0.16 -12.65 5.74
CA THR A 136 -0.25 -12.57 4.32
C THR A 136 0.69 -13.40 3.49
N ALA A 137 0.16 -14.19 2.57
CA ALA A 137 0.94 -14.91 1.58
C ALA A 137 0.32 -14.71 0.19
N ILE A 138 1.17 -14.51 -0.80
CA ILE A 138 0.78 -14.47 -2.21
C ILE A 138 1.71 -15.35 -3.04
N GLU A 139 1.17 -15.90 -4.10
CA GLU A 139 1.90 -16.59 -5.15
C GLU A 139 1.53 -15.97 -6.50
N ASN A 140 2.54 -15.50 -7.20
CA ASN A 140 2.41 -14.97 -8.55
C ASN A 140 2.99 -15.99 -9.54
N ILE A 141 2.14 -16.46 -10.42
CA ILE A 141 2.48 -17.42 -11.47
C ILE A 141 2.40 -16.68 -12.80
N GLU A 142 3.51 -16.58 -13.49
CA GLU A 142 3.65 -15.92 -14.78
C GLU A 142 3.92 -16.99 -15.83
N ALA A 143 2.98 -17.13 -16.77
CA ALA A 143 3.07 -18.07 -17.87
C ALA A 143 3.30 -17.30 -19.18
N HIS A 144 4.44 -17.53 -19.81
CA HIS A 144 4.80 -16.96 -21.11
C HIS A 144 5.35 -18.04 -22.04
N ASN A 145 4.68 -18.25 -23.17
CA ASN A 145 4.93 -19.39 -24.05
C ASN A 145 4.95 -20.69 -23.25
N ASP A 146 5.91 -21.54 -23.38
CA ASP A 146 6.01 -22.82 -22.65
C ASP A 146 6.77 -22.71 -21.31
N GLN A 147 7.04 -21.48 -20.84
CA GLN A 147 7.75 -21.25 -19.58
C GLN A 147 6.82 -20.71 -18.52
N THR A 148 6.93 -21.27 -17.32
CA THR A 148 6.21 -20.81 -16.14
C THR A 148 7.20 -20.39 -15.07
N THR A 149 7.05 -19.17 -14.58
CA THR A 149 7.83 -18.64 -13.46
C THR A 149 6.91 -18.41 -12.27
N THR A 150 7.32 -18.88 -11.11
CA THR A 150 6.57 -18.70 -9.86
C THR A 150 7.37 -17.88 -8.87
N LYS A 151 6.74 -16.89 -8.27
CA LYS A 151 7.28 -16.08 -7.18
C LYS A 151 6.32 -16.10 -6.00
N ALA A 152 6.82 -16.41 -4.82
CA ALA A 152 6.06 -16.37 -3.59
C ALA A 152 6.52 -15.23 -2.68
N VAL A 153 5.58 -14.63 -1.97
CA VAL A 153 5.85 -13.63 -0.95
C VAL A 153 5.03 -13.95 0.29
N VAL A 154 5.69 -13.95 1.44
CA VAL A 154 5.04 -14.15 2.73
C VAL A 154 5.45 -13.01 3.65
N GLY A 155 4.49 -12.46 4.38
CA GLY A 155 4.74 -11.39 5.35
C GLY A 155 3.94 -11.54 6.62
N LEU A 156 4.48 -10.96 7.68
CA LEU A 156 3.89 -10.86 9.00
C LEU A 156 3.77 -9.39 9.37
N ASN A 157 2.59 -8.98 9.81
CA ASN A 157 2.35 -7.62 10.28
C ASN A 157 1.75 -7.63 11.68
N ALA A 158 2.07 -6.59 12.45
CA ALA A 158 1.49 -6.37 13.76
C ALA A 158 1.20 -4.89 13.99
N ARG A 159 0.19 -4.61 14.82
CA ARG A 159 -0.17 -3.28 15.28
C ARG A 159 -0.63 -3.36 16.74
N TYR A 160 -0.13 -2.46 17.57
CA TYR A 160 -0.51 -2.37 18.97
C TYR A 160 -0.80 -0.94 19.37
N ASN A 161 -2.00 -0.71 19.94
CA ASN A 161 -2.44 0.61 20.34
C ASN A 161 -2.25 0.84 21.84
N PHE A 162 -1.39 1.80 22.21
CA PHE A 162 -1.14 2.26 23.59
C PHE A 162 -1.99 3.49 23.95
N GLY A 163 -3.07 3.74 23.27
CA GLY A 163 -3.91 4.89 23.44
C GLY A 163 -3.46 6.08 22.56
N LYS A 164 -2.53 6.89 23.02
CA LYS A 164 -1.99 8.00 22.22
C LYS A 164 -0.88 7.60 21.27
N ILE A 165 -0.32 6.41 21.45
CA ILE A 165 0.74 5.84 20.60
C ILE A 165 0.19 4.58 19.93
N ASP A 166 0.40 4.49 18.64
CA ASP A 166 0.07 3.34 17.83
C ASP A 166 1.34 2.80 17.17
N LEU A 167 1.81 1.65 17.65
CA LEU A 167 2.99 0.98 17.10
C LEU A 167 2.56 -0.02 16.05
N TRP A 168 3.25 -0.03 14.92
CA TRP A 168 2.95 -0.94 13.83
C TRP A 168 4.20 -1.34 13.06
N GLY A 169 4.12 -2.47 12.38
CA GLY A 169 5.18 -2.93 11.50
C GLY A 169 4.75 -4.09 10.63
N GLU A 170 5.52 -4.30 9.60
CA GLU A 170 5.40 -5.45 8.70
C GLU A 170 6.79 -5.89 8.26
N MET A 171 6.99 -7.18 8.14
CA MET A 171 8.15 -7.79 7.50
C MET A 171 7.67 -8.79 6.46
N ALA A 172 8.39 -8.88 5.34
CA ALA A 172 8.07 -9.78 4.25
C ALA A 172 9.33 -10.38 3.64
N VAL A 173 9.19 -11.61 3.17
CA VAL A 173 10.22 -12.35 2.45
C VAL A 173 9.70 -12.69 1.07
N THR A 174 10.48 -12.40 0.04
CA THR A 174 10.20 -12.80 -1.34
C THR A 174 11.06 -14.00 -1.71
N GLN A 175 10.43 -14.98 -2.34
CA GLN A 175 11.09 -16.12 -2.94
C GLN A 175 10.97 -16.01 -4.46
N GLY A 176 12.10 -15.97 -5.13
CA GLY A 176 12.25 -15.96 -6.59
C GLY A 176 13.63 -16.54 -6.90
N ASN A 177 14.34 -15.98 -7.86
CA ASN A 177 15.72 -16.38 -8.17
C ASN A 177 16.69 -16.16 -6.99
N ARG A 178 16.36 -15.18 -6.12
CA ARG A 178 17.08 -14.90 -4.88
C ARG A 178 16.05 -14.55 -3.79
N TRP A 179 16.39 -14.86 -2.55
CA TRP A 179 15.61 -14.43 -1.41
C TRP A 179 15.77 -12.92 -1.18
N GLY A 180 14.65 -12.25 -0.98
CA GLY A 180 14.61 -10.83 -0.64
C GLY A 180 13.90 -10.60 0.69
N LEU A 181 14.38 -9.64 1.47
CA LEU A 181 13.80 -9.22 2.74
C LEU A 181 13.34 -7.78 2.65
N GLY A 182 12.10 -7.53 3.05
CA GLY A 182 11.54 -6.20 3.25
C GLY A 182 11.01 -6.03 4.67
N GLY A 183 11.16 -4.84 5.24
CA GLY A 183 10.66 -4.52 6.56
C GLY A 183 10.33 -3.05 6.72
N ILE A 184 9.27 -2.76 7.44
CA ILE A 184 8.87 -1.41 7.85
C ILE A 184 8.31 -1.46 9.27
N VAL A 185 8.71 -0.52 10.09
CA VAL A 185 8.21 -0.34 11.46
C VAL A 185 8.00 1.13 11.73
N GLY A 186 6.95 1.48 12.44
CA GLY A 186 6.67 2.86 12.77
C GLY A 186 5.82 3.03 14.01
N ALA A 187 5.74 4.29 14.42
CA ALA A 187 4.95 4.75 15.53
C ALA A 187 4.20 6.03 15.17
N ASP A 188 2.91 6.03 15.39
CA ASP A 188 2.06 7.20 15.37
C ASP A 188 1.89 7.71 16.81
N PHE A 189 2.09 8.99 17.04
CA PHE A 189 1.88 9.59 18.33
C PHE A 189 0.97 10.81 18.23
N THR A 190 -0.15 10.78 18.94
CA THR A 190 -1.14 11.85 19.00
C THR A 190 -1.27 12.33 20.44
N PRO A 191 -0.34 13.19 20.92
CA PRO A 191 -0.36 13.67 22.31
C PRO A 191 -1.64 14.42 22.67
N ILE A 192 -2.12 15.22 21.73
CA ILE A 192 -3.40 15.94 21.76
C ILE A 192 -4.05 15.86 20.37
N SER A 193 -5.35 16.14 20.28
CA SER A 193 -6.15 16.00 19.03
C SER A 193 -5.58 16.75 17.82
N ASP A 194 -4.85 17.82 18.09
CA ASP A 194 -4.36 18.76 17.07
C ASP A 194 -2.89 18.55 16.71
N VAL A 195 -2.22 17.60 17.34
CA VAL A 195 -0.81 17.27 17.06
C VAL A 195 -0.67 15.79 16.72
N TYR A 196 -0.13 15.53 15.54
CA TYR A 196 0.19 14.19 15.05
C TYR A 196 1.66 14.10 14.69
N LEU A 197 2.33 13.12 15.24
CA LEU A 197 3.73 12.78 15.00
C LEU A 197 3.81 11.37 14.43
N LEU A 198 4.70 11.19 13.47
CA LEU A 198 5.00 9.91 12.86
C LEU A 198 6.50 9.70 12.84
N ALA A 199 6.94 8.55 13.29
CA ALA A 199 8.29 8.07 13.09
C ALA A 199 8.24 6.68 12.44
N LEU A 200 9.03 6.44 11.40
CA LEU A 200 9.14 5.12 10.80
C LEU A 200 10.56 4.85 10.32
N TYR A 201 10.90 3.57 10.32
CA TYR A 201 12.09 3.02 9.68
C TYR A 201 11.68 1.98 8.64
N ARG A 202 12.38 1.98 7.50
CA ARG A 202 12.16 1.03 6.41
C ARG A 202 13.46 0.44 5.91
N TYR A 203 13.41 -0.81 5.51
CA TYR A 203 14.52 -1.54 4.92
C TYR A 203 14.00 -2.48 3.83
N TYR A 204 14.56 -2.36 2.63
CA TYR A 204 14.27 -3.24 1.50
C TYR A 204 15.59 -3.71 0.91
N SER A 205 15.85 -5.03 0.96
CA SER A 205 17.08 -5.58 0.39
C SER A 205 17.12 -5.40 -1.13
N PRO A 206 18.30 -5.40 -1.76
CA PRO A 206 18.43 -5.30 -3.22
C PRO A 206 17.68 -6.41 -3.97
N SER A 207 17.53 -7.58 -3.36
CA SER A 207 16.82 -8.73 -3.92
C SER A 207 15.34 -8.79 -3.57
N PHE A 208 14.79 -7.83 -2.80
CA PHE A 208 13.36 -7.77 -2.54
C PHE A 208 12.63 -7.43 -3.86
N ASP A 209 11.88 -8.39 -4.40
CA ASP A 209 11.20 -8.26 -5.69
C ASP A 209 9.74 -8.70 -5.57
N ASN A 210 8.87 -7.73 -5.30
CA ASN A 210 7.44 -7.93 -5.21
C ASN A 210 6.69 -6.83 -5.99
N PRO A 211 6.14 -7.12 -7.16
CA PRO A 211 5.43 -6.14 -7.96
C PRO A 211 4.10 -5.68 -7.35
N TYR A 212 3.58 -6.40 -6.34
CA TYR A 212 2.34 -6.08 -5.63
C TYR A 212 2.58 -5.30 -4.32
N ALA A 213 3.83 -5.04 -3.99
CA ALA A 213 4.19 -4.26 -2.82
C ALA A 213 3.99 -2.76 -3.05
N TYR A 214 3.30 -2.10 -2.11
CA TYR A 214 3.08 -0.65 -2.10
C TYR A 214 3.28 -0.08 -0.69
N ALA A 215 4.30 -0.53 0.01
CA ALA A 215 4.71 0.04 1.29
C ALA A 215 5.33 1.43 1.11
N PHE A 216 5.50 2.16 2.22
CA PHE A 216 6.13 3.48 2.19
C PHE A 216 7.56 3.38 1.64
N SER A 217 7.83 4.10 0.56
CA SER A 217 9.09 4.08 -0.18
C SER A 217 9.26 5.35 -0.98
N GLU A 218 10.49 5.71 -1.31
CA GLU A 218 10.79 6.74 -2.29
C GLU A 218 10.63 6.22 -3.72
N LYS A 219 10.97 4.95 -3.93
CA LYS A 219 10.88 4.29 -5.23
C LYS A 219 9.50 3.71 -5.50
N THR A 220 9.18 3.61 -6.78
CA THR A 220 8.02 2.83 -7.25
C THR A 220 8.23 1.34 -7.01
N LYS A 221 9.45 0.82 -7.22
CA LYS A 221 9.83 -0.55 -6.90
C LYS A 221 10.51 -0.58 -5.53
N LEU A 222 9.96 -1.36 -4.61
CA LEU A 222 10.48 -1.51 -3.26
C LEU A 222 11.71 -2.43 -3.26
N ASN A 223 12.88 -1.88 -3.50
CA ASN A 223 14.14 -2.62 -3.35
C ASN A 223 15.31 -1.66 -3.14
N ASP A 224 16.38 -2.17 -2.54
CA ASP A 224 17.64 -1.45 -2.33
C ASP A 224 17.43 -0.06 -1.73
N GLU A 225 16.64 0.00 -0.66
CA GLU A 225 16.33 1.22 0.07
C GLU A 225 16.31 0.95 1.56
N ASN A 226 16.91 1.83 2.34
CA ASN A 226 16.68 1.92 3.77
C ASN A 226 16.61 3.38 4.20
N GLY A 227 15.79 3.66 5.21
CA GLY A 227 15.61 5.04 5.61
C GLY A 227 14.78 5.23 6.86
N PHE A 228 14.94 6.41 7.42
CA PHE A 228 14.23 6.88 8.58
C PHE A 228 13.44 8.14 8.23
N TYR A 229 12.17 8.14 8.57
CA TYR A 229 11.24 9.24 8.30
C TYR A 229 10.64 9.76 9.60
N LEU A 230 10.61 11.07 9.75
CA LEU A 230 9.91 11.79 10.81
C LEU A 230 8.91 12.75 10.20
N GLY A 231 7.68 12.71 10.63
CA GLY A 231 6.61 13.60 10.19
C GLY A 231 5.90 14.27 11.34
N LEU A 232 5.49 15.51 11.12
CA LEU A 232 4.75 16.34 12.07
C LEU A 232 3.57 17.00 11.37
N ASP A 233 2.39 16.93 11.98
CA ASP A 233 1.19 17.64 11.55
C ASP A 233 0.57 18.34 12.77
N ILE A 234 0.44 19.67 12.72
CA ILE A 234 -0.14 20.50 13.78
C ILE A 234 -1.31 21.28 13.20
N ARG A 235 -2.47 21.19 13.85
CA ARG A 235 -3.65 22.01 13.57
C ARG A 235 -3.81 23.03 14.68
N THR A 236 -3.93 24.29 14.33
CA THR A 236 -4.11 25.35 15.33
C THR A 236 -5.56 25.82 15.40
N VAL A 237 -5.94 26.44 16.52
CA VAL A 237 -7.27 27.05 16.70
C VAL A 237 -7.58 28.14 15.66
N SER A 238 -6.55 28.75 15.05
CA SER A 238 -6.67 29.83 14.08
C SER A 238 -6.80 29.34 12.63
N LYS A 239 -7.22 28.10 12.41
CA LYS A 239 -7.38 27.48 11.08
C LYS A 239 -6.07 27.31 10.31
N TRP A 240 -4.92 27.45 10.94
CA TRP A 240 -3.63 27.11 10.39
C TRP A 240 -3.35 25.63 10.60
N ARG A 241 -2.75 25.01 9.60
CA ARG A 241 -2.19 23.69 9.65
C ARG A 241 -0.73 23.76 9.23
N PHE A 242 0.13 23.21 10.06
CA PHE A 242 1.55 23.09 9.78
C PHE A 242 1.86 21.62 9.60
N SER A 243 2.34 21.26 8.42
CA SER A 243 2.76 19.89 8.12
C SER A 243 4.17 19.91 7.60
N GLY A 244 5.00 18.98 8.09
CA GLY A 244 6.36 18.87 7.62
C GLY A 244 6.94 17.51 7.91
N TYR A 245 7.98 17.15 7.19
CA TYR A 245 8.72 15.91 7.41
C TYR A 245 10.20 16.06 7.12
N ILE A 246 10.97 15.15 7.69
CA ILE A 246 12.35 14.88 7.35
C ILE A 246 12.46 13.41 7.01
N ASP A 247 13.08 13.09 5.89
CA ASP A 247 13.37 11.73 5.43
C ASP A 247 14.85 11.60 5.09
N ALA A 248 15.53 10.76 5.86
CA ALA A 248 16.91 10.40 5.64
C ALA A 248 16.95 8.95 5.15
N PHE A 249 17.35 8.74 3.92
CA PHE A 249 17.35 7.41 3.33
C PHE A 249 18.55 7.16 2.44
N ARG A 250 18.84 5.90 2.23
CA ARG A 250 19.86 5.40 1.33
C ARG A 250 19.21 4.62 0.21
N GLU A 251 19.62 4.90 -0.99
CA GLU A 251 19.23 4.24 -2.22
C GLU A 251 20.51 3.79 -2.95
N GLY A 252 20.75 2.48 -3.00
CA GLY A 252 22.04 1.98 -3.49
C GLY A 252 23.21 2.53 -2.68
N TYR A 253 24.07 3.28 -3.35
CA TYR A 253 25.23 3.95 -2.73
C TYR A 253 24.96 5.39 -2.30
N ASP A 254 23.83 5.96 -2.68
CA ASP A 254 23.50 7.36 -2.43
C ASP A 254 22.80 7.53 -1.08
N ALA A 255 23.30 8.46 -0.26
CA ALA A 255 22.61 8.93 0.93
C ALA A 255 21.86 10.23 0.60
N ILE A 256 20.58 10.29 0.93
CA ILE A 256 19.68 11.39 0.58
C ILE A 256 19.02 11.91 1.86
N LEU A 257 19.05 13.22 2.05
CA LEU A 257 18.26 13.91 3.06
C LEU A 257 17.23 14.79 2.37
N GLN A 258 15.98 14.60 2.69
CA GLN A 258 14.88 15.37 2.16
C GLN A 258 14.05 15.96 3.29
N ALA A 259 13.69 17.22 3.18
CA ALA A 259 12.77 17.87 4.11
C ALA A 259 11.72 18.66 3.32
N ASP A 260 10.51 18.69 3.83
CA ASP A 260 9.41 19.45 3.28
C ASP A 260 8.59 20.06 4.42
N PHE A 261 8.24 21.33 4.30
CA PHE A 261 7.42 22.05 5.27
C PHE A 261 6.33 22.83 4.56
N ILE A 262 5.09 22.58 4.94
CA ILE A 262 3.90 23.14 4.30
C ILE A 262 3.01 23.79 5.35
N PRO A 263 3.11 25.11 5.58
CA PRO A 263 2.07 25.84 6.27
C PRO A 263 0.87 26.00 5.34
N ASN A 264 -0.30 25.68 5.84
CA ASN A 264 -1.55 25.79 5.09
C ASN A 264 -2.58 26.54 5.93
N ASN A 265 -3.18 27.58 5.35
CA ASN A 265 -4.34 28.26 5.93
C ASN A 265 -5.56 27.99 5.07
N THR A 266 -6.70 27.73 5.67
CA THR A 266 -7.98 27.47 4.99
C THR A 266 -8.42 28.67 4.11
N TYR A 267 -7.79 29.83 4.24
CA TYR A 267 -8.21 31.06 3.57
C TYR A 267 -7.34 31.52 2.40
N GLU A 268 -6.26 30.84 1.96
CA GLU A 268 -5.63 31.16 0.66
C GLU A 268 -4.10 31.11 0.54
N MET A 269 -3.33 30.85 1.59
CA MET A 269 -1.87 30.79 1.42
C MET A 269 -1.31 29.37 1.61
N ASN A 270 -0.86 28.78 0.52
CA ASN A 270 -0.07 27.55 0.54
C ASN A 270 1.40 27.91 0.31
N TRP A 271 2.22 27.84 1.34
CA TRP A 271 3.67 27.95 1.22
C TRP A 271 4.27 26.55 1.27
N ARG A 272 5.24 26.30 0.42
CA ARG A 272 6.00 25.05 0.44
C ARG A 272 7.47 25.36 0.38
N VAL A 273 8.22 24.89 1.36
CA VAL A 273 9.69 24.88 1.34
C VAL A 273 10.13 23.43 1.23
N ARG A 274 10.84 23.13 0.17
CA ARG A 274 11.43 21.81 -0.06
C ARG A 274 12.93 21.95 -0.13
N ALA A 275 13.64 21.11 0.62
CA ALA A 275 15.08 20.93 0.53
C ALA A 275 15.38 19.45 0.26
N ARG A 276 16.31 19.20 -0.65
CA ARG A 276 16.86 17.88 -0.92
C ARG A 276 18.36 18.00 -1.07
N GLN A 277 19.08 17.23 -0.29
CA GLN A 277 20.54 17.10 -0.41
C GLN A 277 20.86 15.63 -0.69
N GLN A 278 21.61 15.41 -1.75
CA GLN A 278 22.11 14.09 -2.13
C GLN A 278 23.63 14.08 -1.96
N VAL A 279 24.14 13.09 -1.26
CA VAL A 279 25.57 12.89 -1.06
C VAL A 279 25.98 11.62 -1.81
N HIS A 280 26.74 11.80 -2.89
CA HIS A 280 27.35 10.69 -3.61
C HIS A 280 28.59 10.21 -2.86
N LYS A 281 28.71 8.91 -2.66
CA LYS A 281 29.95 8.31 -2.18
C LYS A 281 30.87 8.17 -3.40
N ASN A 282 31.89 9.03 -3.51
CA ASN A 282 32.94 8.82 -4.49
C ASN A 282 33.58 7.45 -4.20
N THR A 283 33.39 6.51 -5.09
CA THR A 283 34.14 5.24 -5.12
C THR A 283 35.53 5.58 -5.65
N TYR A 284 36.53 5.58 -4.75
CA TYR A 284 37.94 5.46 -5.13
C TYR A 284 38.28 4.00 -5.39
#